data_1818563e7575498e0baddb8f74cd7e4d
#
_entry.id   1818563e7575498e0baddb8f74cd7e4d
#
_cell.length_a   1.000
_cell.length_b   1.000
_cell.length_c   1.000
_cell.angle_alpha   90.00
_cell.angle_beta   90.00
_cell.angle_gamma   90.00
#
_symmetry.space_group_name_H-M   'P 1'
#
loop_
_entity.id
_entity.type
_entity.pdbx_description
1 polymer ?
#
loop_
_entity_poly.entity_id
_entity_poly.type
_entity_poly.pdbx_seq_one_letter_code
_entity_poly.pdbx_strand_id
1 'polypeptide(L)'
;DIPAAEEPVDLTVTAEAVTTVEKAKEYLSLFRKAEHVTLLALPDLSGVIVDFVAGESTAVSAEFYFSRYEGDWNALLRALFSDDIKKVSHNVKDLQRTLLENGLPIEGFIFDTALAGYLLDATAGKYDIASLFAAYFHQTLAEPKHLDPDAFSMLGDTAEAETAFHVYTSAVDTLYEAFAPELEKRELHELYYEV
;
A
#
# COMPACT_ATOMS: atom_id res chain seq x y z
N ASP A 1 -0.49 2.88 23.51
CA ASP A 1 0.59 1.93 23.23
C ASP A 1 0.08 0.73 22.44
N ILE A 2 0.69 0.48 21.30
CA ILE A 2 0.42 -0.71 20.49
C ILE A 2 1.31 -1.81 21.05
N PRO A 3 0.75 -2.92 21.56
CA PRO A 3 1.60 -4.00 22.07
C PRO A 3 2.42 -4.61 20.94
N ALA A 4 3.69 -4.92 21.22
CA ALA A 4 4.54 -5.65 20.29
C ALA A 4 3.93 -7.03 20.01
N ALA A 5 3.97 -7.45 18.76
CA ALA A 5 3.55 -8.80 18.40
C ALA A 5 4.50 -9.83 19.06
N GLU A 6 3.94 -10.81 19.72
CA GLU A 6 4.74 -11.87 20.37
C GLU A 6 5.44 -12.77 19.33
N GLU A 7 4.86 -12.90 18.15
CA GLU A 7 5.40 -13.69 17.04
C GLU A 7 5.61 -12.80 15.80
N PRO A 8 6.58 -13.15 14.92
CA PRO A 8 6.76 -12.43 13.68
C PRO A 8 5.47 -12.42 12.84
N VAL A 9 5.17 -11.27 12.24
CA VAL A 9 4.05 -11.16 11.32
C VAL A 9 4.39 -11.88 10.03
N ASP A 10 3.50 -12.75 9.57
CA ASP A 10 3.64 -13.40 8.28
C ASP A 10 3.19 -12.45 7.18
N LEU A 11 4.16 -11.99 6.40
CA LEU A 11 3.93 -11.10 5.27
C LEU A 11 3.87 -11.85 3.93
N THR A 12 3.77 -13.16 3.96
CA THR A 12 3.63 -13.98 2.76
C THR A 12 2.24 -13.76 2.16
N VAL A 13 2.19 -13.42 0.89
CA VAL A 13 0.94 -13.15 0.19
C VAL A 13 0.86 -14.02 -1.08
N THR A 14 -0.36 -14.29 -1.51
CA THR A 14 -0.58 -14.93 -2.81
C THR A 14 -0.50 -13.85 -3.89
N ALA A 15 0.60 -13.84 -4.65
CA ALA A 15 0.79 -12.87 -5.73
C ALA A 15 0.01 -13.31 -6.98
N GLU A 16 -0.68 -12.34 -7.58
CA GLU A 16 -1.43 -12.52 -8.83
C GLU A 16 -0.99 -11.48 -9.85
N ALA A 17 -0.41 -11.95 -10.97
CA ALA A 17 -0.02 -11.06 -12.06
C ALA A 17 -1.24 -10.69 -12.90
N VAL A 18 -1.47 -9.40 -13.09
CA VAL A 18 -2.57 -8.89 -13.92
C VAL A 18 -1.97 -8.26 -15.17
N THR A 19 -2.08 -8.97 -16.28
CA THR A 19 -1.45 -8.58 -17.55
C THR A 19 -2.45 -8.29 -18.67
N THR A 20 -3.70 -8.71 -18.52
CA THR A 20 -4.73 -8.52 -19.56
C THR A 20 -5.80 -7.55 -19.11
N VAL A 21 -6.47 -6.92 -20.07
CA VAL A 21 -7.58 -6.00 -19.82
C VAL A 21 -8.73 -6.71 -19.13
N GLU A 22 -9.03 -7.93 -19.55
CA GLU A 22 -10.12 -8.74 -18.97
C GLU A 22 -9.87 -9.02 -17.49
N LYS A 23 -8.64 -9.43 -17.15
CA LYS A 23 -8.26 -9.69 -15.77
C LYS A 23 -8.28 -8.41 -14.94
N ALA A 24 -7.80 -7.30 -15.50
CA ALA A 24 -7.84 -6.02 -14.84
C ALA A 24 -9.27 -5.58 -14.51
N LYS A 25 -10.22 -5.79 -15.45
CA LYS A 25 -11.63 -5.48 -15.21
C LYS A 25 -12.23 -6.31 -14.06
N GLU A 26 -11.89 -7.59 -13.99
CA GLU A 26 -12.30 -8.45 -12.88
C GLU A 26 -11.81 -7.90 -11.53
N TYR A 27 -10.51 -7.59 -11.45
CA TYR A 27 -9.92 -7.07 -10.21
C TYR A 27 -10.47 -5.69 -9.84
N LEU A 28 -10.60 -4.78 -10.80
CA LEU A 28 -11.19 -3.46 -10.54
C LEU A 28 -12.61 -3.58 -9.96
N SER A 29 -13.41 -4.51 -10.46
CA SER A 29 -14.73 -4.78 -9.91
C SER A 29 -14.66 -5.23 -8.46
N LEU A 30 -13.72 -6.13 -8.13
CA LEU A 30 -13.50 -6.59 -6.76
C LEU A 30 -13.02 -5.46 -5.85
N PHE A 31 -12.12 -4.61 -6.34
CA PHE A 31 -11.61 -3.47 -5.57
C PHE A 31 -12.71 -2.47 -5.23
N ARG A 32 -13.63 -2.22 -6.18
CA ARG A 32 -14.76 -1.32 -5.95
C ARG A 32 -15.74 -1.84 -4.91
N LYS A 33 -15.87 -3.16 -4.81
CA LYS A 33 -16.75 -3.81 -3.82
C LYS A 33 -16.12 -3.98 -2.45
N ALA A 34 -14.78 -3.94 -2.37
CA ALA A 34 -14.08 -4.09 -1.11
C ALA A 34 -14.31 -2.87 -0.22
N GLU A 35 -14.31 -3.08 1.09
CA GLU A 35 -14.36 -1.97 2.06
C GLU A 35 -13.18 -1.02 1.84
N HIS A 36 -12.00 -1.58 1.62
CA HIS A 36 -10.82 -0.87 1.18
C HIS A 36 -9.82 -1.85 0.55
N VAL A 37 -8.85 -1.31 -0.18
CA VAL A 37 -7.67 -2.02 -0.63
C VAL A 37 -6.43 -1.32 -0.08
N THR A 38 -5.32 -2.04 0.00
CA THR A 38 -4.02 -1.44 0.33
C THR A 38 -3.19 -1.39 -0.93
N LEU A 39 -2.72 -0.20 -1.30
CA LEU A 39 -2.06 0.04 -2.57
C LEU A 39 -0.72 0.73 -2.37
N LEU A 40 0.33 0.21 -3.00
CA LEU A 40 1.59 0.90 -3.18
C LEU A 40 1.91 1.03 -4.67
N ALA A 41 2.56 2.12 -5.03
CA ALA A 41 3.03 2.36 -6.39
C ALA A 41 4.53 2.64 -6.37
N LEU A 42 5.22 2.22 -7.43
CA LEU A 42 6.60 2.65 -7.66
C LEU A 42 6.64 4.15 -7.93
N PRO A 43 7.74 4.84 -7.58
CA PRO A 43 7.82 6.30 -7.69
C PRO A 43 7.55 6.86 -9.09
N ASP A 44 7.82 6.08 -10.15
CA ASP A 44 7.58 6.48 -11.55
C ASP A 44 6.24 5.97 -12.08
N LEU A 45 5.41 5.35 -11.25
CA LEU A 45 4.12 4.76 -11.61
C LEU A 45 4.23 3.59 -12.61
N SER A 46 5.41 2.98 -12.74
CA SER A 46 5.61 1.83 -13.62
C SER A 46 5.15 0.50 -13.02
N GLY A 47 4.83 0.48 -11.75
CA GLY A 47 4.34 -0.69 -11.05
C GLY A 47 3.40 -0.29 -9.92
N VAL A 48 2.35 -1.07 -9.73
CA VAL A 48 1.38 -0.90 -8.66
C VAL A 48 1.04 -2.28 -8.10
N ILE A 49 1.04 -2.40 -6.79
CA ILE A 49 0.54 -3.59 -6.11
C ILE A 49 -0.69 -3.20 -5.30
N VAL A 50 -1.72 -4.03 -5.38
CA VAL A 50 -2.97 -3.86 -4.64
C VAL A 50 -3.24 -5.13 -3.85
N ASP A 51 -3.22 -5.01 -2.54
CA ASP A 51 -3.61 -6.07 -1.63
C ASP A 51 -5.09 -5.91 -1.28
N PHE A 52 -5.82 -7.00 -1.33
CA PHE A 52 -7.23 -7.02 -0.95
C PHE A 52 -7.65 -8.40 -0.47
N VAL A 53 -8.78 -8.46 0.20
CA VAL A 53 -9.36 -9.72 0.65
C VAL A 53 -10.52 -10.07 -0.29
N ALA A 54 -10.37 -11.19 -0.99
CA ALA A 54 -11.40 -11.73 -1.86
C ALA A 54 -12.26 -12.71 -1.08
N GLY A 55 -13.57 -12.42 -0.97
CA GLY A 55 -14.50 -13.29 -0.24
C GLY A 55 -14.24 -13.30 1.27
N GLU A 56 -14.40 -14.46 1.90
CA GLU A 56 -14.39 -14.56 3.36
C GLU A 56 -13.00 -14.70 3.99
N SER A 57 -11.94 -15.01 3.26
CA SER A 57 -10.66 -15.30 3.92
C SER A 57 -9.40 -15.29 3.07
N THR A 58 -9.45 -15.05 1.77
CA THR A 58 -8.24 -15.14 0.94
C THR A 58 -7.67 -13.76 0.64
N ALA A 59 -6.52 -13.46 1.23
CA ALA A 59 -5.76 -12.28 0.89
C ALA A 59 -5.02 -12.50 -0.43
N VAL A 60 -5.19 -11.58 -1.36
CA VAL A 60 -4.57 -11.60 -2.68
C VAL A 60 -3.79 -10.32 -2.88
N SER A 61 -2.60 -10.45 -3.46
CA SER A 61 -1.74 -9.32 -3.81
C SER A 61 -1.64 -9.23 -5.33
N ALA A 62 -2.41 -8.34 -5.93
CA ALA A 62 -2.46 -8.17 -7.38
C ALA A 62 -1.34 -7.24 -7.84
N GLU A 63 -0.54 -7.66 -8.81
CA GLU A 63 0.55 -6.86 -9.36
C GLU A 63 0.26 -6.40 -10.77
N PHE A 64 0.52 -5.13 -11.02
CA PHE A 64 0.34 -4.47 -12.29
C PHE A 64 1.64 -3.79 -12.66
N TYR A 65 2.24 -4.17 -13.80
CA TYR A 65 3.48 -3.56 -14.28
C TYR A 65 3.28 -3.01 -15.70
N PHE A 66 3.71 -1.79 -15.92
CA PHE A 66 3.64 -1.17 -17.24
C PHE A 66 4.28 -2.05 -18.32
N SER A 67 5.43 -2.66 -18.00
CA SER A 67 6.16 -3.50 -18.93
C SER A 67 5.46 -4.80 -19.32
N ARG A 68 4.44 -5.21 -18.58
CA ARG A 68 3.74 -6.50 -18.76
C ARG A 68 2.26 -6.36 -19.12
N TYR A 69 1.68 -5.18 -18.88
CA TYR A 69 0.26 -4.97 -19.11
C TYR A 69 -0.03 -4.82 -20.61
N GLU A 70 -1.00 -5.58 -21.10
CA GLU A 70 -1.36 -5.64 -22.52
C GLU A 70 -2.43 -4.63 -22.93
N GLY A 71 -2.86 -3.76 -22.04
CA GLY A 71 -3.86 -2.74 -22.27
C GLY A 71 -3.32 -1.32 -22.15
N ASP A 72 -4.23 -0.36 -22.10
CA ASP A 72 -3.91 1.06 -21.89
C ASP A 72 -3.53 1.29 -20.42
N TRP A 73 -2.26 1.50 -20.16
CA TRP A 73 -1.74 1.69 -18.80
C TRP A 73 -2.30 2.94 -18.13
N ASN A 74 -2.42 4.04 -18.87
CA ASN A 74 -2.97 5.28 -18.32
C ASN A 74 -4.45 5.10 -17.91
N ALA A 75 -5.23 4.39 -18.71
CA ALA A 75 -6.62 4.07 -18.39
C ALA A 75 -6.71 3.20 -17.13
N LEU A 76 -5.80 2.24 -16.96
CA LEU A 76 -5.74 1.41 -15.76
C LEU A 76 -5.43 2.25 -14.52
N LEU A 77 -4.41 3.13 -14.59
CA LEU A 77 -4.07 4.02 -13.49
C LEU A 77 -5.23 4.94 -13.13
N ARG A 78 -5.94 5.49 -14.13
CA ARG A 78 -7.13 6.32 -13.89
C ARG A 78 -8.20 5.57 -13.09
N ALA A 79 -8.40 4.30 -13.41
CA ALA A 79 -9.36 3.46 -12.69
C ALA A 79 -8.90 3.18 -11.25
N LEU A 80 -7.63 2.84 -11.06
CA LEU A 80 -7.08 2.52 -9.73
C LEU A 80 -7.13 3.72 -8.79
N PHE A 81 -6.91 4.94 -9.29
CA PHE A 81 -6.84 6.15 -8.48
C PHE A 81 -8.14 6.97 -8.50
N SER A 82 -9.23 6.37 -8.95
CA SER A 82 -10.56 6.98 -8.92
C SER A 82 -11.19 6.92 -7.52
N ASP A 83 -12.25 7.69 -7.33
CA ASP A 83 -12.94 7.80 -6.04
C ASP A 83 -13.70 6.54 -5.62
N ASP A 84 -14.06 5.69 -6.55
CA ASP A 84 -14.84 4.48 -6.28
C ASP A 84 -14.01 3.31 -5.71
N ILE A 85 -12.70 3.45 -5.63
CA ILE A 85 -11.82 2.48 -4.96
C ILE A 85 -11.23 3.15 -3.70
N LYS A 86 -11.58 2.65 -2.54
CA LYS A 86 -11.07 3.15 -1.26
C LYS A 86 -9.70 2.56 -0.98
N LYS A 87 -8.69 3.42 -0.81
CA LYS A 87 -7.29 3.02 -0.75
C LYS A 87 -6.62 3.42 0.56
N VAL A 88 -5.97 2.46 1.16
CA VAL A 88 -4.96 2.67 2.20
C VAL A 88 -3.60 2.69 1.52
N SER A 89 -2.74 3.63 1.86
CA SER A 89 -1.40 3.69 1.28
C SER A 89 -0.41 4.29 2.27
N HIS A 90 0.80 4.52 1.82
CA HIS A 90 1.88 5.10 2.62
C HIS A 90 2.45 6.33 1.92
N ASN A 91 2.57 7.44 2.66
CA ASN A 91 3.06 8.71 2.11
C ASN A 91 2.20 9.17 0.92
N VAL A 92 0.91 9.27 1.18
CA VAL A 92 -0.11 9.58 0.17
C VAL A 92 0.14 10.93 -0.51
N LYS A 93 0.63 11.92 0.22
CA LYS A 93 0.89 13.25 -0.32
C LYS A 93 1.91 13.23 -1.47
N ASP A 94 2.98 12.45 -1.33
CA ASP A 94 3.98 12.31 -2.38
C ASP A 94 3.43 11.55 -3.59
N LEU A 95 2.64 10.50 -3.33
CA LEU A 95 1.97 9.76 -4.40
C LEU A 95 0.97 10.66 -5.16
N GLN A 96 0.18 11.44 -4.45
CA GLN A 96 -0.76 12.38 -5.05
C GLN A 96 -0.05 13.43 -5.91
N ARG A 97 1.11 13.91 -5.47
CA ARG A 97 1.93 14.85 -6.26
C ARG A 97 2.35 14.21 -7.58
N THR A 98 2.86 12.99 -7.54
CA THR A 98 3.26 12.26 -8.75
C THR A 98 2.06 12.02 -9.68
N LEU A 99 0.93 11.64 -9.13
CA LEU A 99 -0.30 11.45 -9.90
C LEU A 99 -0.73 12.74 -10.60
N LEU A 100 -0.73 13.88 -9.88
CA LEU A 100 -1.08 15.18 -10.44
C LEU A 100 -0.13 15.58 -11.57
N GLU A 101 1.17 15.37 -11.39
CA GLU A 101 2.19 15.65 -12.42
C GLU A 101 1.95 14.85 -13.71
N ASN A 102 1.28 13.71 -13.61
CA ASN A 102 0.94 12.83 -14.73
C ASN A 102 -0.50 13.01 -15.21
N GLY A 103 -1.23 14.00 -14.70
CA GLY A 103 -2.61 14.26 -15.10
C GLY A 103 -3.59 13.18 -14.67
N LEU A 104 -3.30 12.48 -13.58
CA LEU A 104 -4.10 11.37 -13.08
C LEU A 104 -4.96 11.79 -11.89
N PRO A 105 -6.07 11.08 -11.62
CA PRO A 105 -6.87 11.30 -10.41
C PRO A 105 -6.08 11.02 -9.14
N ILE A 106 -6.46 11.68 -8.05
CA ILE A 106 -5.85 11.55 -6.72
C ILE A 106 -6.88 11.16 -5.66
N GLU A 107 -7.89 10.43 -6.05
CA GLU A 107 -9.09 10.22 -5.27
C GLU A 107 -9.07 8.91 -4.49
N GLY A 108 -9.96 8.79 -3.51
CA GLY A 108 -10.24 7.53 -2.82
C GLY A 108 -9.24 7.13 -1.74
N PHE A 109 -8.24 7.95 -1.43
CA PHE A 109 -7.32 7.64 -0.32
C PHE A 109 -8.04 7.88 1.01
N ILE A 110 -8.13 6.85 1.84
CA ILE A 110 -8.82 6.90 3.13
C ILE A 110 -7.87 6.86 4.33
N PHE A 111 -6.62 6.48 4.13
CA PHE A 111 -5.65 6.37 5.22
C PHE A 111 -4.22 6.43 4.68
N ASP A 112 -3.34 7.09 5.44
CA ASP A 112 -1.91 7.20 5.17
C ASP A 112 -1.14 6.70 6.39
N THR A 113 -0.44 5.59 6.26
CA THR A 113 0.32 5.00 7.38
C THR A 113 1.52 5.84 7.79
N ALA A 114 2.10 6.64 6.90
CA ALA A 114 3.18 7.57 7.27
C ALA A 114 2.65 8.68 8.17
N LEU A 115 1.56 9.32 7.78
CA LEU A 115 0.91 10.36 8.57
C LEU A 115 0.43 9.82 9.91
N ALA A 116 -0.17 8.63 9.91
CA ALA A 116 -0.62 7.97 11.12
C ALA A 116 0.54 7.71 12.09
N GLY A 117 1.67 7.22 11.58
CA GLY A 117 2.87 7.02 12.38
C GLY A 117 3.37 8.31 13.04
N TYR A 118 3.35 9.42 12.30
CA TYR A 118 3.67 10.73 12.84
C TYR A 118 2.69 11.18 13.93
N LEU A 119 1.41 11.01 13.70
CA LEU A 119 0.38 11.39 14.68
C LEU A 119 0.45 10.56 15.97
N LEU A 120 0.86 9.30 15.87
CA LEU A 120 1.02 8.41 17.03
C LEU A 120 2.31 8.69 17.81
N ASP A 121 3.39 9.06 17.13
CA ASP A 121 4.67 9.42 17.75
C ASP A 121 5.42 10.45 16.90
N ALA A 122 5.21 11.72 17.22
CA ALA A 122 5.84 12.84 16.52
C ALA A 122 7.36 12.94 16.78
N THR A 123 7.89 12.19 17.74
CA THR A 123 9.31 12.23 18.12
C THR A 123 10.16 11.14 17.47
N ALA A 124 9.55 10.19 16.79
CA ALA A 124 10.26 9.05 16.18
C ALA A 124 11.27 9.47 15.11
N GLY A 125 10.97 10.53 14.37
CA GLY A 125 11.88 11.11 13.37
C GLY A 125 11.94 10.39 12.03
N LYS A 126 11.48 9.14 11.95
CA LYS A 126 11.42 8.34 10.73
C LYS A 126 10.07 7.65 10.62
N TYR A 127 9.43 7.80 9.46
CA TYR A 127 8.07 7.31 9.21
C TYR A 127 7.98 6.49 7.91
N ASP A 128 9.11 6.04 7.38
CA ASP A 128 9.13 5.12 6.27
C ASP A 128 8.63 3.72 6.72
N ILE A 129 8.18 2.93 5.78
CA ILE A 129 7.54 1.64 6.06
C ILE A 129 8.44 0.74 6.90
N ALA A 130 9.71 0.60 6.52
CA ALA A 130 10.64 -0.28 7.22
C ALA A 130 10.90 0.17 8.65
N SER A 131 11.05 1.48 8.88
CA SER A 131 11.27 2.05 10.22
C SER A 131 10.05 1.87 11.12
N LEU A 132 8.85 2.11 10.59
CA LEU A 132 7.61 1.90 11.34
C LEU A 132 7.41 0.43 11.67
N PHE A 133 7.67 -0.46 10.71
CA PHE A 133 7.51 -1.89 10.93
C PHE A 133 8.48 -2.40 11.99
N ALA A 134 9.74 -1.96 11.96
CA ALA A 134 10.72 -2.28 13.00
C ALA A 134 10.30 -1.76 14.37
N ALA A 135 9.78 -0.53 14.44
CA ALA A 135 9.39 0.10 15.70
C ALA A 135 8.18 -0.59 16.36
N TYR A 136 7.17 -0.96 15.57
CA TYR A 136 5.91 -1.49 16.10
C TYR A 136 5.85 -3.02 16.13
N PHE A 137 6.57 -3.70 15.26
CA PHE A 137 6.54 -5.16 15.17
C PHE A 137 7.89 -5.83 15.45
N HIS A 138 8.95 -5.05 15.68
CA HIS A 138 10.31 -5.54 15.94
C HIS A 138 10.81 -6.50 14.85
N GLN A 139 10.42 -6.23 13.62
CA GLN A 139 10.75 -7.07 12.46
C GLN A 139 11.42 -6.23 11.39
N THR A 140 12.51 -6.74 10.81
CA THR A 140 13.27 -6.05 9.78
C THR A 140 12.76 -6.44 8.40
N LEU A 141 12.45 -5.44 7.57
CA LEU A 141 12.09 -5.63 6.17
C LEU A 141 13.33 -5.49 5.28
N ALA A 142 13.22 -5.96 4.03
CA ALA A 142 14.24 -5.75 3.01
C ALA A 142 14.50 -4.25 2.82
N GLU A 143 15.71 -3.88 2.37
CA GLU A 143 16.08 -2.49 2.19
C GLU A 143 15.21 -1.78 1.15
N PRO A 144 14.87 -0.49 1.36
CA PRO A 144 14.00 0.27 0.44
C PRO A 144 14.54 0.38 -0.98
N LYS A 145 15.84 0.23 -1.20
CA LYS A 145 16.45 0.28 -2.56
C LYS A 145 15.84 -0.75 -3.51
N HIS A 146 15.26 -1.82 -3.00
CA HIS A 146 14.56 -2.80 -3.82
C HIS A 146 13.28 -2.25 -4.45
N LEU A 147 12.78 -1.12 -3.97
CA LEU A 147 11.63 -0.43 -4.55
C LEU A 147 12.01 0.70 -5.51
N ASP A 148 13.30 0.88 -5.78
CA ASP A 148 13.77 1.82 -6.81
C ASP A 148 13.31 1.30 -8.19
N PRO A 149 12.71 2.17 -9.05
CA PRO A 149 12.31 1.75 -10.40
C PRO A 149 13.44 1.09 -11.19
N ASP A 150 14.69 1.49 -10.98
CA ASP A 150 15.85 0.89 -11.65
C ASP A 150 16.00 -0.61 -11.33
N ALA A 151 15.59 -1.05 -10.14
CA ALA A 151 15.63 -2.46 -9.77
C ALA A 151 14.67 -3.32 -10.62
N PHE A 152 13.64 -2.72 -11.21
CA PHE A 152 12.64 -3.39 -12.06
C PHE A 152 12.96 -3.27 -13.55
N SER A 153 13.90 -2.42 -13.93
CA SER A 153 14.29 -2.20 -15.33
C SER A 153 15.59 -2.89 -15.72
N MET A 154 16.29 -3.51 -14.79
CA MET A 154 17.54 -4.21 -15.05
C MET A 154 17.32 -5.42 -15.95
N LEU A 155 18.28 -5.62 -16.87
CA LEU A 155 18.34 -6.84 -17.66
C LEU A 155 18.77 -7.99 -16.74
N GLY A 156 17.80 -8.78 -16.26
CA GLY A 156 18.07 -9.87 -15.37
C GLY A 156 16.88 -10.20 -14.47
N ASP A 157 17.18 -10.85 -13.36
CA ASP A 157 16.14 -11.31 -12.41
C ASP A 157 15.67 -10.16 -11.51
N THR A 158 14.41 -9.77 -11.64
CA THR A 158 13.75 -8.77 -10.81
C THR A 158 12.99 -9.39 -9.64
N ALA A 159 13.12 -10.69 -9.40
CA ALA A 159 12.33 -11.41 -8.41
C ALA A 159 12.50 -10.86 -6.99
N GLU A 160 13.70 -10.46 -6.59
CA GLU A 160 13.93 -9.86 -5.26
C GLU A 160 13.17 -8.54 -5.10
N ALA A 161 13.23 -7.69 -6.12
CA ALA A 161 12.52 -6.41 -6.10
C ALA A 161 11.00 -6.62 -6.07
N GLU A 162 10.50 -7.52 -6.87
CA GLU A 162 9.07 -7.85 -6.91
C GLU A 162 8.60 -8.43 -5.56
N THR A 163 9.36 -9.34 -4.97
CA THR A 163 9.06 -9.89 -3.65
C THR A 163 9.05 -8.80 -2.58
N ALA A 164 10.04 -7.91 -2.58
CA ALA A 164 10.11 -6.79 -1.65
C ALA A 164 8.90 -5.86 -1.80
N PHE A 165 8.46 -5.62 -3.02
CA PHE A 165 7.31 -4.76 -3.30
C PHE A 165 6.02 -5.36 -2.70
N HIS A 166 5.80 -6.67 -2.87
CA HIS A 166 4.68 -7.36 -2.24
C HIS A 166 4.77 -7.32 -0.71
N VAL A 167 5.96 -7.58 -0.15
CA VAL A 167 6.17 -7.55 1.30
C VAL A 167 5.88 -6.14 1.87
N TYR A 168 6.36 -5.09 1.20
CA TYR A 168 6.11 -3.71 1.65
C TYR A 168 4.63 -3.35 1.59
N THR A 169 3.91 -3.78 0.57
CA THR A 169 2.47 -3.54 0.47
C THR A 169 1.72 -4.25 1.61
N SER A 170 2.07 -5.50 1.88
CA SER A 170 1.50 -6.26 3.00
C SER A 170 1.85 -5.62 4.35
N ALA A 171 3.07 -5.08 4.49
CA ALA A 171 3.48 -4.37 5.70
C ALA A 171 2.62 -3.11 5.93
N VAL A 172 2.29 -2.36 4.88
CA VAL A 172 1.40 -1.20 4.98
C VAL A 172 0.02 -1.61 5.48
N ASP A 173 -0.54 -2.69 4.97
CA ASP A 173 -1.83 -3.19 5.44
C ASP A 173 -1.77 -3.58 6.92
N THR A 174 -0.71 -4.25 7.35
CA THR A 174 -0.49 -4.61 8.75
C THR A 174 -0.38 -3.37 9.65
N LEU A 175 0.35 -2.35 9.21
CA LEU A 175 0.45 -1.07 9.91
C LEU A 175 -0.91 -0.38 10.01
N TYR A 176 -1.68 -0.38 8.94
CA TYR A 176 -3.03 0.19 8.94
C TYR A 176 -3.91 -0.47 9.99
N GLU A 177 -3.93 -1.80 10.05
CA GLU A 177 -4.74 -2.54 11.01
C GLU A 177 -4.34 -2.25 12.47
N ALA A 178 -3.06 -1.97 12.71
CA ALA A 178 -2.56 -1.59 14.03
C ALA A 178 -2.86 -0.12 14.35
N PHE A 179 -2.70 0.79 13.39
CA PHE A 179 -2.78 2.23 13.62
C PHE A 179 -4.20 2.77 13.66
N ALA A 180 -5.08 2.29 12.80
CA ALA A 180 -6.43 2.83 12.68
C ALA A 180 -7.22 2.79 14.00
N PRO A 181 -7.25 1.66 14.76
CA PRO A 181 -7.93 1.63 16.04
C PRO A 181 -7.32 2.59 17.08
N GLU A 182 -6.01 2.76 17.08
CA GLU A 182 -5.32 3.64 18.02
C GLU A 182 -5.64 5.12 17.78
N LEU A 183 -5.68 5.53 16.50
CA LEU A 183 -6.09 6.88 16.14
C LEU A 183 -7.55 7.15 16.46
N GLU A 184 -8.42 6.18 16.23
CA GLU A 184 -9.84 6.28 16.57
C GLU A 184 -10.04 6.47 18.08
N LYS A 185 -9.32 5.74 18.91
CA LYS A 185 -9.34 5.91 20.36
C LYS A 185 -8.90 7.31 20.78
N ARG A 186 -7.87 7.87 20.14
CA ARG A 186 -7.39 9.23 20.40
C ARG A 186 -8.43 10.28 20.02
N GLU A 187 -9.09 10.13 18.88
CA GLU A 187 -10.16 11.03 18.44
C GLU A 187 -11.33 11.02 19.45
N LEU A 188 -11.72 9.84 19.92
CA LEU A 188 -12.77 9.72 20.93
C LEU A 188 -12.36 10.37 22.25
N HIS A 189 -11.09 10.20 22.65
CA HIS A 189 -10.56 10.83 23.85
C HIS A 189 -10.60 12.36 23.75
N GLU A 190 -10.10 12.92 22.64
CA GLU A 190 -10.12 14.36 22.38
C GLU A 190 -11.56 14.90 22.37
N LEU A 191 -12.48 14.18 21.74
CA LEU A 191 -13.88 14.59 21.66
C LEU A 191 -14.57 14.64 23.01
N TYR A 192 -14.30 13.69 23.92
CA TYR A 192 -15.02 13.56 25.19
C TYR A 192 -14.30 14.12 26.39
N TYR A 193 -12.99 14.31 26.34
CA TYR A 193 -12.19 14.66 27.52
C TYR A 193 -11.36 15.94 27.39
N GLU A 194 -11.18 16.49 26.19
CA GLU A 194 -10.37 17.68 25.92
C GLU A 194 -11.21 18.86 25.38
N VAL A 195 -12.36 19.06 25.93
CA VAL A 195 -13.25 20.16 25.55
C VAL A 195 -12.76 21.48 26.20
#